data_ba9ae4e47ddc1401cfc5922503adb73b
#
_entry.id   ba9ae4e47ddc1401cfc5922503adb73b
#
_cell.length_a   1.000
_cell.length_b   1.000
_cell.length_c   1.000
_cell.angle_alpha   90.00
_cell.angle_beta   90.00
_cell.angle_gamma   90.00
#
_symmetry.space_group_name_H-M   'P 1'
#
loop_
_entity.id
_entity.type
_entity.pdbx_description
1 polymer ?
#
loop_
_entity_poly.entity_id
_entity_poly.type
_entity_poly.pdbx_seq_one_letter_code
_entity_poly.pdbx_strand_id
1 'polypeptide(L)'
;MPRYAHFRLYDAAGKVRGGQVTFNINNLYRGDLPAPEGKWPGIPPFSFVGGNNDEANVPVAGLSEAATRVFQREGRKLAVYNLGGSPLGHDELRSFICRKLDIRASTKVHIDEVLITSGSLQGLDLVNDLLLEPGDNVIVEEATYGGMISRLNRLGVIVHGVHLDEHGVRPDHLGELLEQCSNRGRPAKYLYTIPTVQNPTGTCMPLQRRLDILQVMEGHQTAIFEDDCYADLLWGCPRPPTLWELDESDTRVIYCGSFSKSIAPALRVGYLVADSSILQQILSLKTDAGSGALEQMVVAEYAASHFDDHAEQLTSVLHNKAQVMSEAVQEAFGDAVSFHMPQGGIFMWLTFAESIDTAVFAGEAAQNGIEFNAGAGWSVDPKWGANKMRLCFGNPT
;
A
#
# COMPACT_ATOMS: atom_id res chain seq x y z
N MET A 1 -3.25 -3.02 40.73
CA MET A 1 -4.22 -3.76 41.56
C MET A 1 -5.38 -4.14 40.66
N PRO A 2 -5.78 -5.40 40.56
CA PRO A 2 -6.91 -5.81 39.73
C PRO A 2 -8.22 -5.29 40.37
N ARG A 3 -9.09 -4.73 39.55
CA ARG A 3 -10.44 -4.35 39.96
C ARG A 3 -11.31 -5.60 40.03
N TYR A 4 -11.81 -5.94 41.20
CA TYR A 4 -12.73 -7.07 41.39
C TYR A 4 -14.15 -6.63 41.10
N ALA A 5 -14.82 -7.33 40.17
CA ALA A 5 -16.27 -7.19 40.00
C ALA A 5 -16.98 -8.28 40.79
N HIS A 6 -17.85 -7.91 41.70
CA HIS A 6 -18.69 -8.86 42.45
C HIS A 6 -19.92 -9.19 41.60
N PHE A 7 -19.96 -10.36 40.99
CA PHE A 7 -21.18 -10.93 40.45
C PHE A 7 -21.92 -11.71 41.54
N ARG A 8 -23.15 -11.34 41.84
CA ARG A 8 -24.03 -12.12 42.70
C ARG A 8 -24.86 -13.08 41.85
N LEU A 9 -24.50 -14.35 41.87
CA LEU A 9 -25.33 -15.43 41.31
C LEU A 9 -26.28 -15.91 42.42
N TYR A 10 -27.59 -15.90 42.15
CA TYR A 10 -28.61 -16.46 43.00
C TYR A 10 -28.87 -17.90 42.63
N ASP A 11 -28.95 -18.81 43.62
CA ASP A 11 -29.44 -20.17 43.39
C ASP A 11 -30.97 -20.20 43.31
N ALA A 12 -31.55 -21.36 43.02
CA ALA A 12 -33.00 -21.56 42.89
C ALA A 12 -33.77 -21.26 44.22
N ALA A 13 -33.07 -21.05 45.34
CA ALA A 13 -33.60 -20.69 46.64
C ALA A 13 -33.31 -19.21 46.99
N GLY A 14 -32.81 -18.40 46.07
CA GLY A 14 -32.50 -16.96 46.29
C GLY A 14 -31.26 -16.69 47.14
N LYS A 15 -30.41 -17.69 47.38
CA LYS A 15 -29.17 -17.49 48.13
C LYS A 15 -28.00 -17.10 47.20
N VAL A 16 -27.24 -16.09 47.61
CA VAL A 16 -26.02 -15.64 46.91
C VAL A 16 -24.93 -16.70 46.99
N ARG A 17 -24.58 -17.33 45.87
CA ARG A 17 -23.34 -18.11 45.78
C ARG A 17 -22.19 -17.15 45.56
N GLY A 18 -21.39 -16.93 46.58
CA GLY A 18 -20.15 -16.15 46.53
C GLY A 18 -19.02 -16.94 45.88
N GLY A 19 -18.91 -16.80 44.57
CA GLY A 19 -17.68 -17.15 43.87
C GLY A 19 -17.06 -15.86 43.35
N GLN A 20 -15.85 -15.52 43.77
CA GLN A 20 -15.09 -14.44 43.15
C GLN A 20 -14.64 -14.89 41.77
N VAL A 21 -15.32 -14.43 40.72
CA VAL A 21 -14.83 -14.60 39.33
C VAL A 21 -13.89 -13.42 39.06
N THR A 22 -12.60 -13.70 39.01
CA THR A 22 -11.61 -12.70 38.56
C THR A 22 -11.77 -12.50 37.05
N PHE A 23 -12.24 -11.29 36.69
CA PHE A 23 -12.33 -10.95 35.26
C PHE A 23 -10.92 -10.87 34.65
N ASN A 24 -10.72 -11.61 33.56
CA ASN A 24 -9.48 -11.56 32.76
C ASN A 24 -9.84 -11.40 31.30
N ILE A 25 -9.55 -10.23 30.74
CA ILE A 25 -9.84 -9.89 29.34
C ILE A 25 -9.13 -10.83 28.35
N ASN A 26 -7.99 -11.40 28.73
CA ASN A 26 -7.23 -12.30 27.86
C ASN A 26 -8.03 -13.57 27.49
N ASN A 27 -9.00 -13.97 28.34
CA ASN A 27 -9.87 -15.11 28.05
C ASN A 27 -10.92 -14.82 26.95
N LEU A 28 -11.05 -13.55 26.53
CA LEU A 28 -11.97 -13.09 25.49
C LEU A 28 -11.27 -12.78 24.17
N TYR A 29 -9.95 -12.85 24.13
CA TYR A 29 -9.23 -12.62 22.89
C TYR A 29 -9.44 -13.78 21.92
N ARG A 30 -9.48 -13.45 20.63
CA ARG A 30 -9.45 -14.45 19.56
C ARG A 30 -8.13 -15.26 19.66
N GLY A 31 -8.22 -16.57 19.37
CA GLY A 31 -7.05 -17.45 19.44
C GLY A 31 -6.01 -17.25 18.31
N ASP A 32 -6.39 -16.53 17.26
CA ASP A 32 -5.60 -16.26 16.04
C ASP A 32 -5.00 -14.84 15.99
N LEU A 33 -4.92 -14.16 17.14
CA LEU A 33 -4.30 -12.83 17.19
C LEU A 33 -2.78 -12.94 16.98
N PRO A 34 -2.18 -12.00 16.23
CA PRO A 34 -0.74 -11.85 16.19
C PRO A 34 -0.19 -11.49 17.57
N ALA A 35 1.10 -11.69 17.76
CA ALA A 35 1.76 -11.23 18.98
C ALA A 35 1.50 -9.74 19.21
N PRO A 36 1.26 -9.31 20.46
CA PRO A 36 1.07 -7.89 20.74
C PRO A 36 2.32 -7.11 20.39
N GLU A 37 2.13 -5.94 19.80
CA GLU A 37 3.22 -5.02 19.52
C GLU A 37 3.87 -4.56 20.83
N GLY A 38 5.19 -4.47 20.81
CA GLY A 38 5.96 -3.92 21.90
C GLY A 38 5.72 -2.41 22.08
N LYS A 39 6.30 -1.86 23.15
CA LYS A 39 6.30 -0.40 23.32
C LYS A 39 7.14 0.23 22.22
N TRP A 40 6.57 1.21 21.51
CA TRP A 40 7.27 1.95 20.46
C TRP A 40 8.55 2.61 21.02
N PRO A 41 9.75 2.29 20.48
CA PRO A 41 11.02 2.78 21.01
C PRO A 41 11.38 4.21 20.54
N GLY A 42 10.61 4.78 19.60
CA GLY A 42 10.94 5.99 18.86
C GLY A 42 11.59 5.70 17.52
N ILE A 43 11.98 6.77 16.82
CA ILE A 43 12.71 6.67 15.54
C ILE A 43 14.21 6.63 15.88
N PRO A 44 14.97 5.64 15.39
CA PRO A 44 16.41 5.58 15.61
C PRO A 44 17.15 6.67 14.83
N PRO A 45 18.41 6.97 15.20
CA PRO A 45 19.20 8.01 14.54
C PRO A 45 19.37 7.81 13.03
N PHE A 46 19.51 6.56 12.58
CA PHE A 46 19.68 6.20 11.17
C PHE A 46 18.57 5.23 10.74
N SER A 47 17.43 5.79 10.34
CA SER A 47 16.26 5.00 9.96
C SER A 47 16.12 4.93 8.44
N PHE A 48 16.35 3.73 7.87
CA PHE A 48 16.08 3.39 6.46
C PHE A 48 14.85 2.48 6.32
N VAL A 49 13.99 2.46 7.33
CA VAL A 49 12.68 1.80 7.32
C VAL A 49 11.59 2.79 6.92
N GLY A 50 10.33 2.32 6.94
CA GLY A 50 9.19 3.18 6.65
C GLY A 50 8.92 3.35 5.16
N GLY A 51 8.23 4.39 4.81
CA GLY A 51 7.80 4.67 3.45
C GLY A 51 7.30 6.10 3.30
N ASN A 52 8.00 7.05 3.92
CA ASN A 52 7.70 8.48 3.89
C ASN A 52 8.89 9.28 3.40
N ASN A 53 8.63 10.48 2.94
CA ASN A 53 9.63 11.49 2.63
C ASN A 53 10.09 12.17 3.92
N ASP A 54 11.19 12.90 3.86
CA ASP A 54 11.61 13.76 4.97
C ASP A 54 10.64 14.95 5.17
N GLU A 55 10.68 15.54 6.36
CA GLU A 55 9.78 16.63 6.73
C GLU A 55 9.98 17.91 5.90
N ALA A 56 11.18 18.12 5.36
CA ALA A 56 11.51 19.29 4.54
C ALA A 56 10.74 19.30 3.20
N ASN A 57 10.32 18.13 2.74
CA ASN A 57 9.58 17.98 1.48
C ASN A 57 8.04 18.04 1.65
N VAL A 58 7.54 18.20 2.88
CA VAL A 58 6.10 18.41 3.09
C VAL A 58 5.74 19.85 2.72
N PRO A 59 4.77 20.10 1.82
CA PRO A 59 4.43 21.46 1.35
C PRO A 59 3.55 22.21 2.35
N VAL A 60 4.08 22.46 3.56
CA VAL A 60 3.35 22.99 4.71
C VAL A 60 2.68 24.33 4.40
N ALA A 61 3.40 25.26 3.74
CA ALA A 61 2.85 26.58 3.41
C ALA A 61 1.62 26.48 2.50
N GLY A 62 1.75 25.73 1.39
CA GLY A 62 0.64 25.54 0.44
C GLY A 62 -0.55 24.81 1.05
N LEU A 63 -0.31 23.78 1.87
CA LEU A 63 -1.36 23.07 2.60
C LEU A 63 -2.07 23.97 3.62
N SER A 64 -1.33 24.85 4.32
CA SER A 64 -1.90 25.82 5.27
C SER A 64 -2.80 26.84 4.58
N GLU A 65 -2.36 27.36 3.43
CA GLU A 65 -3.17 28.28 2.62
C GLU A 65 -4.42 27.59 2.08
N ALA A 66 -4.28 26.36 1.53
CA ALA A 66 -5.40 25.56 1.05
C ALA A 66 -6.42 25.31 2.17
N ALA A 67 -5.96 24.91 3.36
CA ALA A 67 -6.84 24.70 4.51
C ALA A 67 -7.58 25.99 4.89
N THR A 68 -6.89 27.12 4.90
CA THR A 68 -7.51 28.43 5.20
C THR A 68 -8.63 28.76 4.22
N ARG A 69 -8.39 28.61 2.89
CA ARG A 69 -9.40 28.84 1.85
C ARG A 69 -10.59 27.88 2.00
N VAL A 70 -10.32 26.60 2.27
CA VAL A 70 -11.37 25.58 2.49
C VAL A 70 -12.25 25.95 3.67
N PHE A 71 -11.68 26.28 4.82
CA PHE A 71 -12.47 26.68 6.00
C PHE A 71 -13.33 27.93 5.75
N GLN A 72 -12.79 28.92 5.06
CA GLN A 72 -13.53 30.14 4.74
C GLN A 72 -14.69 29.89 3.78
N ARG A 73 -14.50 29.05 2.76
CA ARG A 73 -15.49 28.75 1.73
C ARG A 73 -16.53 27.74 2.17
N GLU A 74 -16.08 26.64 2.81
CA GLU A 74 -16.90 25.45 3.00
C GLU A 74 -16.94 24.91 4.43
N GLY A 75 -16.27 25.56 5.38
CA GLY A 75 -16.12 25.06 6.75
C GLY A 75 -17.44 24.67 7.43
N ARG A 76 -18.57 25.32 7.08
CA ARG A 76 -19.90 24.97 7.63
C ARG A 76 -20.43 23.62 7.13
N LYS A 77 -19.99 23.14 5.96
CA LYS A 77 -20.37 21.83 5.42
C LYS A 77 -19.83 20.67 6.26
N LEU A 78 -18.78 20.91 7.07
CA LEU A 78 -18.23 19.91 8.00
C LEU A 78 -19.26 19.43 9.06
N ALA A 79 -20.40 20.07 9.19
CA ALA A 79 -21.51 19.62 10.04
C ALA A 79 -22.21 18.36 9.51
N VAL A 80 -21.98 17.98 8.25
CA VAL A 80 -22.70 16.89 7.57
C VAL A 80 -21.70 15.86 7.06
N TYR A 81 -21.96 14.58 7.31
CA TYR A 81 -21.16 13.48 6.75
C TYR A 81 -21.07 13.57 5.22
N ASN A 82 -19.91 13.26 4.66
CA ASN A 82 -19.62 13.39 3.24
C ASN A 82 -19.92 14.78 2.65
N LEU A 83 -19.97 15.82 3.50
CA LEU A 83 -20.32 17.20 3.12
C LEU A 83 -21.72 17.31 2.47
N GLY A 84 -22.59 16.32 2.67
CA GLY A 84 -23.88 16.20 2.00
C GLY A 84 -23.80 15.81 0.51
N GLY A 85 -22.63 15.36 0.04
CA GLY A 85 -22.35 14.95 -1.34
C GLY A 85 -22.31 13.44 -1.53
N SER A 86 -21.60 13.03 -2.58
CA SER A 86 -21.46 11.62 -2.99
C SER A 86 -20.75 10.77 -1.93
N PRO A 87 -21.21 9.53 -1.68
CA PRO A 87 -20.47 8.57 -0.85
C PRO A 87 -19.13 8.16 -1.45
N LEU A 88 -18.90 8.42 -2.74
CA LEU A 88 -17.62 8.19 -3.41
C LEU A 88 -16.52 9.18 -2.96
N GLY A 89 -16.88 10.28 -2.32
CA GLY A 89 -15.96 11.30 -1.82
C GLY A 89 -16.13 12.67 -2.51
N HIS A 90 -15.23 13.59 -2.19
CA HIS A 90 -15.30 14.99 -2.61
C HIS A 90 -15.13 15.16 -4.12
N ASP A 91 -16.08 15.80 -4.78
CA ASP A 91 -16.15 15.87 -6.26
C ASP A 91 -14.95 16.57 -6.89
N GLU A 92 -14.45 17.65 -6.28
CA GLU A 92 -13.28 18.37 -6.79
C GLU A 92 -12.01 17.50 -6.73
N LEU A 93 -11.86 16.68 -5.67
CA LEU A 93 -10.74 15.75 -5.55
C LEU A 93 -10.85 14.63 -6.58
N ARG A 94 -12.03 14.05 -6.75
CA ARG A 94 -12.27 13.00 -7.77
C ARG A 94 -12.01 13.53 -9.17
N SER A 95 -12.49 14.75 -9.48
CA SER A 95 -12.21 15.41 -10.74
C SER A 95 -10.72 15.70 -10.95
N PHE A 96 -10.00 16.08 -9.89
CA PHE A 96 -8.54 16.25 -9.94
C PHE A 96 -7.86 14.91 -10.26
N ILE A 97 -8.26 13.81 -9.61
CA ILE A 97 -7.69 12.47 -9.85
C ILE A 97 -7.89 12.07 -11.32
N CYS A 98 -9.09 12.26 -11.90
CA CYS A 98 -9.33 11.98 -13.31
C CYS A 98 -8.35 12.75 -14.21
N ARG A 99 -8.20 14.06 -14.01
CA ARG A 99 -7.26 14.89 -14.78
C ARG A 99 -5.80 14.48 -14.59
N LYS A 100 -5.42 14.16 -13.33
CA LYS A 100 -4.06 13.69 -13.01
C LYS A 100 -3.72 12.41 -13.76
N LEU A 101 -4.62 11.44 -13.79
CA LEU A 101 -4.42 10.17 -14.48
C LEU A 101 -4.37 10.34 -16.00
N ASP A 102 -5.23 11.18 -16.57
CA ASP A 102 -5.20 11.49 -18.01
C ASP A 102 -3.87 12.14 -18.42
N ILE A 103 -3.43 13.17 -17.71
CA ILE A 103 -2.21 13.93 -18.05
C ILE A 103 -0.94 13.11 -17.78
N ARG A 104 -0.84 12.44 -16.63
CA ARG A 104 0.41 11.82 -16.17
C ARG A 104 0.55 10.34 -16.51
N ALA A 105 -0.53 9.65 -16.83
CA ALA A 105 -0.56 8.22 -17.10
C ALA A 105 -1.27 7.86 -18.41
N SER A 106 -1.72 8.84 -19.18
CA SER A 106 -2.58 8.62 -20.36
C SER A 106 -3.77 7.69 -20.08
N THR A 107 -4.32 7.80 -18.87
CA THR A 107 -5.36 6.91 -18.34
C THR A 107 -6.65 7.70 -18.17
N LYS A 108 -7.68 7.31 -18.92
CA LYS A 108 -8.99 7.95 -18.90
C LYS A 108 -9.90 7.31 -17.85
N VAL A 109 -10.44 8.13 -16.96
CA VAL A 109 -11.30 7.69 -15.87
C VAL A 109 -12.49 8.65 -15.77
N HIS A 110 -13.70 8.09 -15.64
CA HIS A 110 -14.89 8.89 -15.34
C HIS A 110 -14.96 9.17 -13.84
N ILE A 111 -15.53 10.31 -13.45
CA ILE A 111 -15.61 10.71 -12.04
C ILE A 111 -16.34 9.68 -11.18
N ASP A 112 -17.33 8.97 -11.70
CA ASP A 112 -18.10 7.94 -10.98
C ASP A 112 -17.35 6.60 -10.83
N GLU A 113 -16.17 6.48 -11.44
CA GLU A 113 -15.24 5.36 -11.28
C GLU A 113 -14.17 5.62 -10.22
N VAL A 114 -14.24 6.75 -9.50
CA VAL A 114 -13.26 7.13 -8.46
C VAL A 114 -13.92 7.11 -7.08
N LEU A 115 -13.39 6.31 -6.17
CA LEU A 115 -13.75 6.26 -4.75
C LEU A 115 -12.58 6.75 -3.90
N ILE A 116 -12.82 7.77 -3.07
CA ILE A 116 -11.82 8.23 -2.09
C ILE A 116 -11.80 7.31 -0.87
N THR A 117 -10.60 6.93 -0.45
CA THR A 117 -10.34 6.07 0.71
C THR A 117 -9.46 6.77 1.74
N SER A 118 -9.48 6.29 2.99
CA SER A 118 -8.62 6.77 4.08
C SER A 118 -7.19 6.22 3.91
N GLY A 119 -6.52 6.66 2.84
CA GLY A 119 -5.28 6.10 2.31
C GLY A 119 -5.49 4.81 1.53
N SER A 120 -4.48 4.40 0.76
CA SER A 120 -4.51 3.17 -0.03
C SER A 120 -4.75 1.91 0.82
N LEU A 121 -4.32 1.90 2.08
CA LEU A 121 -4.51 0.74 2.96
C LEU A 121 -5.98 0.37 3.18
N GLN A 122 -6.87 1.37 3.29
CA GLN A 122 -8.31 1.11 3.30
C GLN A 122 -8.78 0.54 1.96
N GLY A 123 -8.23 1.03 0.85
CA GLY A 123 -8.51 0.48 -0.47
C GLY A 123 -8.12 -1.00 -0.56
N LEU A 124 -6.91 -1.36 -0.06
CA LEU A 124 -6.47 -2.77 0.01
C LEU A 124 -7.43 -3.63 0.84
N ASP A 125 -7.83 -3.14 2.02
CA ASP A 125 -8.74 -3.89 2.89
C ASP A 125 -10.12 -4.06 2.24
N LEU A 126 -10.69 -3.02 1.62
CA LEU A 126 -12.00 -3.08 0.96
C LEU A 126 -12.02 -4.02 -0.26
N VAL A 127 -10.95 -4.04 -1.06
CA VAL A 127 -10.84 -4.97 -2.21
C VAL A 127 -10.68 -6.41 -1.71
N ASN A 128 -9.90 -6.62 -0.65
CA ASN A 128 -9.77 -7.94 -0.03
C ASN A 128 -11.10 -8.43 0.53
N ASP A 129 -11.83 -7.58 1.26
CA ASP A 129 -13.14 -7.91 1.83
C ASP A 129 -14.20 -8.18 0.74
N LEU A 130 -14.06 -7.55 -0.44
CA LEU A 130 -14.94 -7.80 -1.58
C LEU A 130 -14.68 -9.15 -2.25
N LEU A 131 -13.42 -9.55 -2.39
CA LEU A 131 -13.04 -10.64 -3.30
C LEU A 131 -12.64 -11.92 -2.58
N LEU A 132 -12.22 -11.88 -1.31
CA LEU A 132 -11.52 -12.97 -0.65
C LEU A 132 -12.31 -13.62 0.48
N GLU A 133 -12.25 -14.95 0.48
CA GLU A 133 -12.65 -15.82 1.59
C GLU A 133 -11.47 -16.71 2.01
N PRO A 134 -11.43 -17.21 3.25
CA PRO A 134 -10.38 -18.14 3.70
C PRO A 134 -10.24 -19.35 2.75
N GLY A 135 -9.01 -19.64 2.35
CA GLY A 135 -8.66 -20.71 1.43
C GLY A 135 -8.72 -20.34 -0.06
N ASP A 136 -9.07 -19.11 -0.42
CA ASP A 136 -8.94 -18.62 -1.80
C ASP A 136 -7.46 -18.48 -2.20
N ASN A 137 -7.18 -18.58 -3.50
CA ASN A 137 -5.85 -18.35 -4.06
C ASN A 137 -5.70 -16.88 -4.48
N VAL A 138 -4.56 -16.30 -4.15
CA VAL A 138 -4.13 -14.97 -4.59
C VAL A 138 -2.73 -15.05 -5.15
N ILE A 139 -2.49 -14.43 -6.30
CA ILE A 139 -1.15 -14.29 -6.87
C ILE A 139 -0.66 -12.89 -6.54
N VAL A 140 0.56 -12.79 -6.01
CA VAL A 140 1.25 -11.52 -5.76
C VAL A 140 2.68 -11.62 -6.30
N GLU A 141 3.34 -10.51 -6.50
CA GLU A 141 4.77 -10.49 -6.84
C GLU A 141 5.59 -11.20 -5.74
N GLU A 142 6.61 -12.00 -6.09
CA GLU A 142 7.42 -12.78 -5.10
C GLU A 142 8.11 -11.90 -4.07
N ALA A 143 8.54 -10.69 -4.49
CA ALA A 143 8.88 -9.59 -3.60
C ALA A 143 7.82 -8.50 -3.75
N THR A 144 7.14 -8.13 -2.69
CA THR A 144 6.04 -7.18 -2.74
C THR A 144 5.86 -6.44 -1.41
N TYR A 145 4.87 -5.58 -1.34
CA TYR A 145 4.54 -4.83 -0.12
C TYR A 145 4.22 -5.76 1.06
N GLY A 146 5.12 -5.81 2.05
CA GLY A 146 4.99 -6.70 3.22
C GLY A 146 3.68 -6.53 4.00
N GLY A 147 3.10 -5.30 3.98
CA GLY A 147 1.78 -5.06 4.56
C GLY A 147 0.64 -5.77 3.81
N MET A 148 0.78 -6.02 2.50
CA MET A 148 -0.18 -6.83 1.73
C MET A 148 -0.04 -8.31 2.10
N ILE A 149 1.18 -8.84 2.14
CA ILE A 149 1.44 -10.23 2.57
C ILE A 149 0.82 -10.49 3.95
N SER A 150 1.04 -9.57 4.90
CA SER A 150 0.49 -9.69 6.26
C SER A 150 -1.04 -9.69 6.27
N ARG A 151 -1.70 -8.89 5.43
CA ARG A 151 -3.16 -8.86 5.30
C ARG A 151 -3.69 -10.16 4.76
N LEU A 152 -3.11 -10.65 3.68
CA LEU A 152 -3.51 -11.91 3.04
C LEU A 152 -3.36 -13.10 3.99
N ASN A 153 -2.25 -13.17 4.72
CA ASN A 153 -2.03 -14.22 5.71
C ASN A 153 -3.09 -14.20 6.82
N ARG A 154 -3.51 -13.01 7.29
CA ARG A 154 -4.59 -12.89 8.30
C ARG A 154 -5.97 -13.30 7.78
N LEU A 155 -6.21 -13.16 6.48
CA LEU A 155 -7.45 -13.62 5.85
C LEU A 155 -7.47 -15.14 5.63
N GLY A 156 -6.34 -15.82 5.84
CA GLY A 156 -6.24 -17.27 5.66
C GLY A 156 -6.33 -17.71 4.20
N VAL A 157 -5.94 -16.87 3.27
CA VAL A 157 -5.85 -17.18 1.84
C VAL A 157 -4.51 -17.83 1.50
N ILE A 158 -4.45 -18.51 0.36
CA ILE A 158 -3.25 -19.15 -0.16
C ILE A 158 -2.56 -18.16 -1.10
N VAL A 159 -1.35 -17.71 -0.70
CA VAL A 159 -0.58 -16.72 -1.44
C VAL A 159 0.45 -17.40 -2.33
N HIS A 160 0.45 -17.06 -3.62
CA HIS A 160 1.41 -17.54 -4.61
C HIS A 160 2.29 -16.38 -5.06
N GLY A 161 3.62 -16.53 -4.96
CA GLY A 161 4.58 -15.54 -5.43
C GLY A 161 4.90 -15.73 -6.91
N VAL A 162 4.54 -14.77 -7.77
CA VAL A 162 4.99 -14.76 -9.16
C VAL A 162 6.38 -14.17 -9.26
N HIS A 163 7.27 -14.82 -10.02
CA HIS A 163 8.66 -14.38 -10.20
C HIS A 163 8.73 -13.02 -10.88
N LEU A 164 9.73 -12.26 -10.48
CA LEU A 164 10.08 -10.97 -11.06
C LEU A 164 11.40 -11.05 -11.82
N ASP A 165 11.53 -10.18 -12.84
CA ASP A 165 12.78 -9.81 -13.47
C ASP A 165 12.94 -8.27 -13.47
N GLU A 166 13.91 -7.74 -14.24
CA GLU A 166 14.16 -6.30 -14.37
C GLU A 166 12.98 -5.50 -14.96
N HIS A 167 11.99 -6.20 -15.52
CA HIS A 167 10.78 -5.64 -16.12
C HIS A 167 9.50 -5.93 -15.29
N GLY A 168 9.64 -6.45 -14.06
CA GLY A 168 8.54 -6.79 -13.17
C GLY A 168 8.04 -8.23 -13.35
N VAL A 169 6.73 -8.45 -13.20
CA VAL A 169 6.10 -9.78 -13.25
C VAL A 169 6.48 -10.53 -14.53
N ARG A 170 6.93 -11.79 -14.38
CA ARG A 170 7.23 -12.70 -15.50
C ARG A 170 5.95 -13.35 -16.02
N PRO A 171 5.55 -13.11 -17.30
CA PRO A 171 4.30 -13.61 -17.86
C PRO A 171 4.25 -15.13 -17.95
N ASP A 172 5.37 -15.81 -18.26
CA ASP A 172 5.47 -17.26 -18.32
C ASP A 172 5.11 -17.90 -16.97
N HIS A 173 5.74 -17.45 -15.88
CA HIS A 173 5.45 -17.96 -14.56
C HIS A 173 4.04 -17.57 -14.04
N LEU A 174 3.53 -16.39 -14.43
CA LEU A 174 2.15 -16.01 -14.16
C LEU A 174 1.16 -17.02 -14.79
N GLY A 175 1.36 -17.37 -16.05
CA GLY A 175 0.54 -18.37 -16.75
C GLY A 175 0.56 -19.72 -16.05
N GLU A 176 1.73 -20.20 -15.65
CA GLU A 176 1.88 -21.44 -14.88
C GLU A 176 1.08 -21.42 -13.57
N LEU A 177 1.12 -20.33 -12.81
CA LEU A 177 0.39 -20.19 -11.56
C LEU A 177 -1.12 -20.13 -11.78
N LEU A 178 -1.60 -19.42 -12.80
CA LEU A 178 -3.01 -19.32 -13.15
C LEU A 178 -3.57 -20.71 -13.52
N GLU A 179 -2.85 -21.46 -14.34
CA GLU A 179 -3.20 -22.84 -14.70
C GLU A 179 -3.20 -23.78 -13.48
N GLN A 180 -2.18 -23.67 -12.63
CA GLN A 180 -2.08 -24.45 -11.40
C GLN A 180 -3.30 -24.24 -10.47
N CYS A 181 -3.69 -22.98 -10.25
CA CYS A 181 -4.85 -22.64 -9.42
C CYS A 181 -6.14 -23.16 -10.04
N SER A 182 -6.32 -22.99 -11.35
CA SER A 182 -7.49 -23.47 -12.10
C SER A 182 -7.61 -24.99 -12.07
N ASN A 183 -6.52 -25.72 -12.30
CA ASN A 183 -6.47 -27.19 -12.30
C ASN A 183 -6.78 -27.80 -10.92
N ARG A 184 -6.55 -27.06 -9.84
CA ARG A 184 -6.92 -27.43 -8.47
C ARG A 184 -8.39 -27.11 -8.15
N GLY A 185 -9.17 -26.62 -9.11
CA GLY A 185 -10.58 -26.25 -8.96
C GLY A 185 -10.84 -24.98 -8.16
N ARG A 186 -9.80 -24.18 -7.89
CA ARG A 186 -9.88 -22.87 -7.23
C ARG A 186 -9.02 -21.86 -7.97
N PRO A 187 -9.53 -21.21 -9.03
CA PRO A 187 -8.83 -20.14 -9.73
C PRO A 187 -8.36 -19.04 -8.77
N ALA A 188 -7.25 -18.39 -9.09
CA ALA A 188 -6.80 -17.23 -8.32
C ALA A 188 -7.83 -16.10 -8.44
N LYS A 189 -8.13 -15.42 -7.32
CA LYS A 189 -9.07 -14.31 -7.30
C LYS A 189 -8.54 -13.08 -8.01
N TYR A 190 -7.28 -12.76 -7.73
CA TYR A 190 -6.60 -11.65 -8.41
C TYR A 190 -5.08 -11.85 -8.44
N LEU A 191 -4.44 -11.10 -9.36
CA LEU A 191 -3.04 -10.74 -9.33
C LEU A 191 -2.89 -9.38 -8.66
N TYR A 192 -2.17 -9.29 -7.53
CA TYR A 192 -1.73 -8.01 -6.96
C TYR A 192 -0.35 -7.65 -7.50
N THR A 193 -0.22 -6.48 -8.12
CA THR A 193 1.02 -6.01 -8.72
C THR A 193 1.23 -4.52 -8.51
N ILE A 194 2.50 -4.10 -8.40
CA ILE A 194 2.92 -2.71 -8.28
C ILE A 194 3.72 -2.36 -9.56
N PRO A 195 3.05 -2.05 -10.68
CA PRO A 195 3.71 -2.01 -11.99
C PRO A 195 4.55 -0.75 -12.22
N THR A 196 4.28 0.34 -11.47
CA THR A 196 5.05 1.59 -11.61
C THR A 196 5.78 1.88 -10.31
N VAL A 197 7.12 1.77 -10.35
CA VAL A 197 7.98 1.89 -9.16
C VAL A 197 7.61 0.85 -8.10
N GLN A 198 7.91 -0.39 -8.41
CA GLN A 198 7.63 -1.55 -7.59
C GLN A 198 8.23 -1.41 -6.18
N ASN A 199 7.50 -1.76 -5.17
CA ASN A 199 7.95 -1.83 -3.78
C ASN A 199 8.09 -3.30 -3.36
N PRO A 200 9.32 -3.83 -3.18
CA PRO A 200 10.54 -3.07 -2.80
C PRO A 200 11.57 -2.82 -3.91
N THR A 201 11.44 -3.34 -5.13
CA THR A 201 12.51 -3.41 -6.12
C THR A 201 12.85 -2.09 -6.81
N GLY A 202 11.91 -1.13 -6.83
CA GLY A 202 12.07 0.15 -7.54
C GLY A 202 11.96 0.03 -9.07
N THR A 203 11.61 -1.13 -9.61
CA THR A 203 11.47 -1.36 -11.05
C THR A 203 10.18 -0.73 -11.60
N CYS A 204 10.19 -0.40 -12.90
CA CYS A 204 9.03 0.09 -13.61
C CYS A 204 8.70 -0.88 -14.76
N MET A 205 7.51 -1.44 -14.74
CA MET A 205 7.03 -2.38 -15.76
C MET A 205 6.78 -1.63 -17.07
N PRO A 206 7.52 -1.94 -18.16
CA PRO A 206 7.34 -1.27 -19.44
C PRO A 206 6.02 -1.65 -20.11
N LEU A 207 5.57 -0.82 -21.06
CA LEU A 207 4.31 -1.02 -21.77
C LEU A 207 4.14 -2.44 -22.31
N GLN A 208 5.16 -2.97 -23.00
CA GLN A 208 5.05 -4.30 -23.59
C GLN A 208 4.78 -5.37 -22.53
N ARG A 209 5.45 -5.31 -21.38
CA ARG A 209 5.22 -6.26 -20.27
C ARG A 209 3.80 -6.17 -19.70
N ARG A 210 3.22 -4.96 -19.64
CA ARG A 210 1.80 -4.78 -19.23
C ARG A 210 0.87 -5.48 -20.21
N LEU A 211 1.10 -5.33 -21.51
CA LEU A 211 0.35 -6.01 -22.57
C LEU A 211 0.51 -7.54 -22.50
N ASP A 212 1.73 -8.02 -22.28
CA ASP A 212 2.01 -9.47 -22.15
C ASP A 212 1.27 -10.07 -20.95
N ILE A 213 1.19 -9.34 -19.81
CA ILE A 213 0.42 -9.76 -18.63
C ILE A 213 -1.06 -9.81 -18.94
N LEU A 214 -1.63 -8.77 -19.54
CA LEU A 214 -3.04 -8.76 -19.93
C LEU A 214 -3.37 -9.91 -20.87
N GLN A 215 -2.51 -10.19 -21.83
CA GLN A 215 -2.65 -11.32 -22.75
C GLN A 215 -2.65 -12.67 -22.01
N VAL A 216 -1.75 -12.88 -21.06
CA VAL A 216 -1.72 -14.11 -20.23
C VAL A 216 -2.99 -14.22 -19.38
N MET A 217 -3.55 -13.10 -18.92
CA MET A 217 -4.77 -13.07 -18.12
C MET A 217 -6.04 -13.36 -18.95
N GLU A 218 -5.97 -13.28 -20.29
CA GLU A 218 -7.09 -13.66 -21.17
C GLU A 218 -7.50 -15.12 -20.92
N GLY A 219 -8.79 -15.35 -20.88
CA GLY A 219 -9.34 -16.70 -20.63
C GLY A 219 -9.34 -17.15 -19.15
N HIS A 220 -8.72 -16.38 -18.24
CA HIS A 220 -8.75 -16.64 -16.81
C HIS A 220 -9.77 -15.73 -16.09
N GLN A 221 -10.53 -16.30 -15.14
CA GLN A 221 -11.46 -15.58 -14.26
C GLN A 221 -10.71 -15.02 -13.05
N THR A 222 -9.70 -14.20 -13.30
CA THR A 222 -8.81 -13.62 -12.30
C THR A 222 -8.74 -12.12 -12.53
N ALA A 223 -8.98 -11.33 -11.49
CA ALA A 223 -8.88 -9.87 -11.54
C ALA A 223 -7.41 -9.42 -11.45
N ILE A 224 -7.15 -8.14 -11.70
CA ILE A 224 -5.87 -7.48 -11.44
C ILE A 224 -6.12 -6.41 -10.39
N PHE A 225 -5.32 -6.42 -9.33
CA PHE A 225 -5.27 -5.35 -8.35
C PHE A 225 -3.97 -4.56 -8.56
N GLU A 226 -4.08 -3.45 -9.28
CA GLU A 226 -2.97 -2.56 -9.62
C GLU A 226 -2.75 -1.54 -8.50
N ASP A 227 -1.63 -1.65 -7.77
CA ASP A 227 -1.23 -0.68 -6.73
C ASP A 227 -0.19 0.27 -7.27
N ASP A 228 -0.55 1.54 -7.43
CA ASP A 228 0.26 2.55 -8.12
C ASP A 228 0.60 3.74 -7.20
N CYS A 229 0.85 3.45 -5.92
CA CYS A 229 1.08 4.46 -4.88
C CYS A 229 2.36 5.30 -5.06
N TYR A 230 3.32 4.87 -5.90
CA TYR A 230 4.60 5.56 -6.13
C TYR A 230 4.71 6.20 -7.52
N ALA A 231 3.73 6.03 -8.36
CA ALA A 231 3.79 6.42 -9.78
C ALA A 231 3.98 7.91 -10.05
N ASP A 232 3.66 8.77 -9.09
CA ASP A 232 3.91 10.22 -9.19
C ASP A 232 5.39 10.58 -8.98
N LEU A 233 6.22 9.64 -8.51
CA LEU A 233 7.64 9.82 -8.15
C LEU A 233 8.58 9.09 -9.12
N LEU A 234 8.32 9.18 -10.41
CA LEU A 234 9.08 8.50 -11.47
C LEU A 234 10.06 9.46 -12.15
N TRP A 235 11.32 9.02 -12.36
CA TRP A 235 12.37 9.81 -13.03
C TRP A 235 13.13 9.03 -14.11
N GLY A 236 13.21 7.70 -14.03
CA GLY A 236 14.08 6.88 -14.89
C GLY A 236 13.48 6.56 -16.26
N CYS A 237 12.16 6.69 -16.44
CA CYS A 237 11.46 6.41 -17.70
C CYS A 237 10.14 7.21 -17.78
N PRO A 238 9.59 7.37 -18.99
CA PRO A 238 8.21 7.85 -19.12
C PRO A 238 7.23 6.89 -18.43
N ARG A 239 6.22 7.43 -17.75
CA ARG A 239 5.18 6.62 -17.13
C ARG A 239 4.35 5.92 -18.20
N PRO A 240 4.29 4.57 -18.23
CA PRO A 240 3.41 3.86 -19.14
C PRO A 240 1.94 4.03 -18.74
N PRO A 241 0.99 3.85 -19.68
CA PRO A 241 -0.43 3.74 -19.34
C PRO A 241 -0.67 2.65 -18.29
N THR A 242 -1.65 2.84 -17.42
CA THR A 242 -2.00 1.87 -16.37
C THR A 242 -2.52 0.56 -16.96
N LEU A 243 -2.50 -0.52 -16.20
CA LEU A 243 -3.20 -1.76 -16.60
C LEU A 243 -4.70 -1.51 -16.75
N TRP A 244 -5.26 -0.61 -15.94
CA TRP A 244 -6.65 -0.12 -16.07
C TRP A 244 -6.95 0.42 -17.47
N GLU A 245 -6.10 1.29 -18.01
CA GLU A 245 -6.30 1.88 -19.35
C GLU A 245 -6.12 0.87 -20.48
N LEU A 246 -5.26 -0.12 -20.27
CA LEU A 246 -4.90 -1.12 -21.27
C LEU A 246 -5.85 -2.33 -21.27
N ASP A 247 -6.67 -2.51 -20.24
CA ASP A 247 -7.62 -3.61 -20.13
C ASP A 247 -8.86 -3.32 -20.98
N GLU A 248 -9.13 -4.18 -21.95
CA GLU A 248 -10.30 -4.07 -22.83
C GLU A 248 -11.58 -4.67 -22.23
N SER A 249 -11.51 -5.27 -21.03
CA SER A 249 -12.65 -5.95 -20.40
C SER A 249 -13.53 -5.04 -19.55
N ASP A 250 -13.10 -3.80 -19.29
CA ASP A 250 -13.72 -2.75 -18.46
C ASP A 250 -13.89 -3.10 -16.96
N THR A 251 -13.73 -4.36 -16.56
CA THR A 251 -14.03 -4.80 -15.18
C THR A 251 -12.94 -5.65 -14.52
N ARG A 252 -11.88 -5.99 -15.25
CA ARG A 252 -10.81 -6.86 -14.73
C ARG A 252 -9.90 -6.16 -13.74
N VAL A 253 -9.60 -4.87 -13.96
CA VAL A 253 -8.61 -4.14 -13.18
C VAL A 253 -9.28 -3.27 -12.12
N ILE A 254 -8.80 -3.38 -10.89
CA ILE A 254 -9.06 -2.42 -9.81
C ILE A 254 -7.75 -1.69 -9.55
N TYR A 255 -7.74 -0.38 -9.77
CA TYR A 255 -6.55 0.45 -9.58
C TYR A 255 -6.61 1.17 -8.23
N CYS A 256 -5.46 1.24 -7.55
CA CYS A 256 -5.29 1.93 -6.28
C CYS A 256 -4.20 2.99 -6.37
N GLY A 257 -4.52 4.21 -5.94
CA GLY A 257 -3.57 5.31 -5.86
C GLY A 257 -3.56 5.98 -4.48
N SER A 258 -2.54 6.81 -4.24
CA SER A 258 -2.36 7.47 -2.95
C SER A 258 -1.68 8.84 -3.10
N PHE A 259 -2.01 9.77 -2.21
CA PHE A 259 -1.28 11.04 -2.04
C PHE A 259 -0.25 10.98 -0.91
N SER A 260 -0.11 9.81 -0.25
CA SER A 260 0.81 9.64 0.88
C SER A 260 2.28 9.84 0.52
N LYS A 261 2.66 9.55 -0.75
CA LYS A 261 4.06 9.61 -1.19
C LYS A 261 4.36 10.89 -1.96
N SER A 262 3.36 11.45 -2.61
CA SER A 262 3.49 12.67 -3.41
C SER A 262 3.11 13.96 -2.68
N ILE A 263 2.40 13.89 -1.52
CA ILE A 263 2.08 15.07 -0.71
C ILE A 263 2.49 14.84 0.74
N ALA A 264 1.68 14.09 1.51
CA ALA A 264 1.94 13.81 2.92
C ALA A 264 1.18 12.57 3.41
N PRO A 265 1.86 11.59 4.05
CA PRO A 265 1.23 10.34 4.48
C PRO A 265 0.20 10.54 5.61
N ALA A 266 0.37 11.54 6.45
CA ALA A 266 -0.51 11.83 7.58
C ALA A 266 -1.89 12.37 7.17
N LEU A 267 -2.07 12.86 5.95
CA LEU A 267 -3.37 13.30 5.43
C LEU A 267 -4.33 12.15 5.18
N ARG A 268 -3.83 10.91 5.10
CA ARG A 268 -4.66 9.71 4.92
C ARG A 268 -5.61 9.78 3.71
N VAL A 269 -5.15 10.28 2.58
CA VAL A 269 -5.93 10.36 1.33
C VAL A 269 -5.36 9.39 0.30
N GLY A 270 -6.20 8.45 -0.12
CA GLY A 270 -5.99 7.52 -1.22
C GLY A 270 -7.26 7.37 -2.04
N TYR A 271 -7.23 6.57 -3.08
CA TYR A 271 -8.38 6.35 -3.93
C TYR A 271 -8.31 5.00 -4.65
N LEU A 272 -9.47 4.47 -4.98
CA LEU A 272 -9.65 3.36 -5.91
C LEU A 272 -10.24 3.88 -7.20
N VAL A 273 -9.85 3.27 -8.32
CA VAL A 273 -10.51 3.38 -9.61
C VAL A 273 -10.99 1.98 -10.01
N ALA A 274 -12.26 1.86 -10.27
CA ALA A 274 -12.88 0.62 -10.73
C ALA A 274 -14.19 0.93 -11.45
N ASP A 275 -14.71 -0.03 -12.21
CA ASP A 275 -16.05 0.08 -12.77
C ASP A 275 -17.09 0.44 -11.71
N SER A 276 -18.05 1.26 -12.08
CA SER A 276 -19.04 1.77 -11.13
C SER A 276 -19.84 0.68 -10.40
N SER A 277 -20.06 -0.46 -11.03
CA SER A 277 -20.73 -1.61 -10.39
C SER A 277 -19.88 -2.24 -9.30
N ILE A 278 -18.55 -2.30 -9.47
CA ILE A 278 -17.60 -2.76 -8.47
C ILE A 278 -17.57 -1.78 -7.29
N LEU A 279 -17.49 -0.48 -7.57
CA LEU A 279 -17.49 0.55 -6.53
C LEU A 279 -18.78 0.55 -5.70
N GLN A 280 -19.94 0.26 -6.30
CA GLN A 280 -21.20 0.10 -5.56
C GLN A 280 -21.14 -1.06 -4.56
N GLN A 281 -20.51 -2.18 -4.92
CA GLN A 281 -20.30 -3.29 -3.98
C GLN A 281 -19.31 -2.89 -2.88
N ILE A 282 -18.21 -2.23 -3.22
CA ILE A 282 -17.24 -1.71 -2.23
C ILE A 282 -17.91 -0.74 -1.25
N LEU A 283 -18.79 0.15 -1.72
CA LEU A 283 -19.53 1.07 -0.86
C LEU A 283 -20.43 0.35 0.15
N SER A 284 -20.95 -0.83 -0.16
CA SER A 284 -21.72 -1.62 0.79
C SER A 284 -20.88 -2.17 1.96
N LEU A 285 -19.56 -2.31 1.75
CA LEU A 285 -18.58 -2.74 2.76
C LEU A 285 -17.94 -1.55 3.50
N LYS A 286 -17.96 -0.37 2.90
CA LYS A 286 -17.36 0.85 3.46
C LYS A 286 -18.29 1.50 4.50
N THR A 287 -18.20 1.03 5.74
CA THR A 287 -19.12 1.41 6.85
C THR A 287 -18.57 2.50 7.77
N ASP A 288 -17.53 3.22 7.34
CA ASP A 288 -16.82 4.26 8.12
C ASP A 288 -17.48 5.66 8.06
N ALA A 289 -18.67 5.78 7.48
CA ALA A 289 -19.37 7.04 7.24
C ALA A 289 -18.60 8.03 6.33
N GLY A 290 -17.63 7.55 5.55
CA GLY A 290 -16.83 8.32 4.62
C GLY A 290 -15.42 8.65 5.12
N SER A 291 -14.50 8.83 4.18
CA SER A 291 -13.13 9.29 4.47
C SER A 291 -13.13 10.74 4.96
N GLY A 292 -12.08 11.16 5.69
CA GLY A 292 -11.95 12.51 6.26
C GLY A 292 -12.24 13.60 5.22
N ALA A 293 -13.29 14.37 5.46
CA ALA A 293 -13.78 15.36 4.48
C ALA A 293 -12.84 16.56 4.36
N LEU A 294 -12.27 17.02 5.48
CA LEU A 294 -11.36 18.15 5.50
C LEU A 294 -10.10 17.85 4.70
N GLU A 295 -9.53 16.69 4.90
CA GLU A 295 -8.32 16.24 4.21
C GLU A 295 -8.55 16.15 2.69
N GLN A 296 -9.72 15.65 2.26
CA GLN A 296 -10.08 15.61 0.84
C GLN A 296 -10.16 16.99 0.22
N MET A 297 -10.83 17.95 0.90
CA MET A 297 -10.96 19.32 0.43
C MET A 297 -9.60 20.03 0.37
N VAL A 298 -8.77 19.86 1.40
CA VAL A 298 -7.43 20.50 1.46
C VAL A 298 -6.52 19.95 0.36
N VAL A 299 -6.54 18.63 0.15
CA VAL A 299 -5.77 18.00 -0.95
C VAL A 299 -6.26 18.48 -2.30
N ALA A 300 -7.59 18.56 -2.53
CA ALA A 300 -8.15 19.05 -3.79
C ALA A 300 -7.73 20.49 -4.07
N GLU A 301 -7.89 21.38 -3.08
CA GLU A 301 -7.55 22.80 -3.18
C GLU A 301 -6.06 23.03 -3.43
N TYR A 302 -5.20 22.29 -2.72
CA TYR A 302 -3.73 22.35 -2.90
C TYR A 302 -3.34 21.81 -4.28
N ALA A 303 -3.85 20.62 -4.61
CA ALA A 303 -3.44 19.89 -5.80
C ALA A 303 -3.86 20.59 -7.09
N ALA A 304 -4.98 21.31 -7.09
CA ALA A 304 -5.47 22.03 -8.27
C ALA A 304 -4.47 23.01 -8.88
N SER A 305 -3.55 23.56 -8.07
CA SER A 305 -2.61 24.62 -8.50
C SER A 305 -1.15 24.28 -8.27
N HIS A 306 -0.83 23.27 -7.45
CA HIS A 306 0.54 23.06 -6.97
C HIS A 306 1.07 21.64 -7.15
N PHE A 307 0.23 20.70 -7.54
CA PHE A 307 0.60 19.28 -7.53
C PHE A 307 1.75 18.97 -8.49
N ASP A 308 1.68 19.47 -9.72
CA ASP A 308 2.68 19.13 -10.74
C ASP A 308 4.05 19.70 -10.41
N ASP A 309 4.12 20.99 -10.05
CA ASP A 309 5.38 21.63 -9.65
C ASP A 309 5.97 20.95 -8.40
N HIS A 310 5.13 20.62 -7.41
CA HIS A 310 5.55 19.93 -6.20
C HIS A 310 6.07 18.53 -6.50
N ALA A 311 5.36 17.76 -7.31
CA ALA A 311 5.76 16.38 -7.67
C ALA A 311 7.08 16.38 -8.46
N GLU A 312 7.30 17.34 -9.37
CA GLU A 312 8.54 17.48 -10.11
C GLU A 312 9.72 17.84 -9.18
N GLN A 313 9.53 18.81 -8.28
CA GLN A 313 10.54 19.18 -7.29
C GLN A 313 10.88 18.01 -6.37
N LEU A 314 9.87 17.33 -5.82
CA LEU A 314 10.05 16.18 -4.95
C LEU A 314 10.78 15.04 -5.66
N THR A 315 10.41 14.76 -6.90
CA THR A 315 11.04 13.74 -7.75
C THR A 315 12.52 14.03 -7.97
N SER A 316 12.89 15.30 -8.22
CA SER A 316 14.29 15.72 -8.34
C SER A 316 15.09 15.50 -7.05
N VAL A 317 14.53 15.87 -5.90
CA VAL A 317 15.15 15.63 -4.59
C VAL A 317 15.36 14.13 -4.34
N LEU A 318 14.34 13.31 -4.60
CA LEU A 318 14.42 11.87 -4.39
C LEU A 318 15.40 11.18 -5.34
N HIS A 319 15.51 11.64 -6.58
CA HIS A 319 16.53 11.15 -7.52
C HIS A 319 17.95 11.40 -6.98
N ASN A 320 18.22 12.60 -6.48
CA ASN A 320 19.51 12.91 -5.86
C ASN A 320 19.79 12.03 -4.62
N LYS A 321 18.80 11.82 -3.76
CA LYS A 321 18.93 10.92 -2.60
C LYS A 321 19.21 9.47 -3.02
N ALA A 322 18.56 8.99 -4.08
CA ALA A 322 18.81 7.66 -4.63
C ALA A 322 20.25 7.53 -5.16
N GLN A 323 20.79 8.56 -5.81
CA GLN A 323 22.18 8.58 -6.27
C GLN A 323 23.16 8.51 -5.10
N VAL A 324 23.00 9.38 -4.10
CA VAL A 324 23.84 9.39 -2.88
C VAL A 324 23.79 8.03 -2.17
N MET A 325 22.61 7.44 -2.02
CA MET A 325 22.46 6.10 -1.42
C MET A 325 23.16 5.04 -2.25
N SER A 326 23.02 5.07 -3.58
CA SER A 326 23.68 4.14 -4.50
C SER A 326 25.20 4.19 -4.38
N GLU A 327 25.77 5.39 -4.38
CA GLU A 327 27.20 5.60 -4.22
C GLU A 327 27.71 5.09 -2.87
N ALA A 328 26.99 5.41 -1.77
CA ALA A 328 27.33 4.95 -0.43
C ALA A 328 27.25 3.41 -0.29
N VAL A 329 26.24 2.77 -0.89
CA VAL A 329 26.10 1.30 -0.91
C VAL A 329 27.24 0.68 -1.71
N GLN A 330 27.59 1.24 -2.87
CA GLN A 330 28.69 0.74 -3.71
C GLN A 330 30.04 0.91 -3.00
N GLU A 331 30.27 2.03 -2.32
CA GLU A 331 31.49 2.26 -1.55
C GLU A 331 31.62 1.30 -0.36
N ALA A 332 30.52 1.08 0.37
CA ALA A 332 30.52 0.27 1.58
C ALA A 332 30.57 -1.23 1.32
N PHE A 333 29.89 -1.73 0.29
CA PHE A 333 29.70 -3.16 0.06
C PHE A 333 30.36 -3.67 -1.22
N GLY A 334 30.67 -2.81 -2.20
CA GLY A 334 31.30 -3.20 -3.47
C GLY A 334 30.59 -4.37 -4.15
N ASP A 335 31.34 -5.41 -4.50
CA ASP A 335 30.83 -6.61 -5.17
C ASP A 335 30.09 -7.59 -4.24
N ALA A 336 30.02 -7.28 -2.91
CA ALA A 336 29.31 -8.13 -1.96
C ALA A 336 27.78 -7.98 -2.06
N VAL A 337 27.29 -6.96 -2.78
CA VAL A 337 25.87 -6.67 -2.97
C VAL A 337 25.55 -6.39 -4.44
N SER A 338 24.40 -6.83 -4.89
CA SER A 338 23.84 -6.44 -6.17
C SER A 338 22.53 -5.68 -5.97
N PHE A 339 22.32 -4.63 -6.77
CA PHE A 339 21.09 -3.85 -6.79
C PHE A 339 20.94 -3.16 -8.15
N HIS A 340 19.70 -2.76 -8.46
CA HIS A 340 19.41 -1.88 -9.58
C HIS A 340 19.14 -0.47 -9.06
N MET A 341 19.62 0.54 -9.81
CA MET A 341 19.24 1.92 -9.54
C MET A 341 17.73 2.07 -9.72
N PRO A 342 16.97 2.51 -8.69
CA PRO A 342 15.53 2.67 -8.81
C PRO A 342 15.17 3.73 -9.87
N GLN A 343 14.11 3.47 -10.61
CA GLN A 343 13.59 4.39 -11.63
C GLN A 343 12.60 5.41 -11.07
N GLY A 344 12.34 5.34 -9.77
CA GLY A 344 11.39 6.19 -9.06
C GLY A 344 11.27 5.81 -7.58
N GLY A 345 10.34 6.46 -6.88
CA GLY A 345 9.95 6.11 -5.52
C GLY A 345 10.97 6.50 -4.46
N ILE A 346 11.06 5.66 -3.44
CA ILE A 346 11.82 5.95 -2.21
C ILE A 346 12.59 4.74 -1.67
N PHE A 347 12.67 3.65 -2.44
CA PHE A 347 13.28 2.40 -1.98
C PHE A 347 14.38 1.90 -2.90
N MET A 348 15.36 1.28 -2.29
CA MET A 348 16.42 0.50 -2.94
C MET A 348 16.38 -0.93 -2.40
N TRP A 349 16.47 -1.91 -3.31
CA TRP A 349 16.45 -3.34 -2.98
C TRP A 349 17.80 -3.95 -3.26
N LEU A 350 18.44 -4.49 -2.22
CA LEU A 350 19.77 -5.05 -2.25
C LEU A 350 19.68 -6.57 -2.14
N THR A 351 20.54 -7.27 -2.86
CA THR A 351 20.70 -8.72 -2.78
C THR A 351 22.15 -9.04 -2.43
N PHE A 352 22.34 -9.76 -1.31
CA PHE A 352 23.62 -10.26 -0.83
C PHE A 352 23.83 -11.72 -1.26
N ALA A 353 25.02 -12.26 -0.97
CA ALA A 353 25.27 -13.69 -1.14
C ALA A 353 24.26 -14.54 -0.34
N GLU A 354 23.90 -15.73 -0.84
CA GLU A 354 22.90 -16.61 -0.21
C GLU A 354 23.24 -17.03 1.24
N SER A 355 24.50 -16.97 1.62
CA SER A 355 24.95 -17.26 2.99
C SER A 355 24.64 -16.16 3.99
N ILE A 356 24.18 -14.99 3.57
CA ILE A 356 23.88 -13.83 4.42
C ILE A 356 22.41 -13.87 4.81
N ASP A 357 22.13 -13.82 6.10
CA ASP A 357 20.77 -13.59 6.62
C ASP A 357 20.63 -12.13 7.06
N THR A 358 19.88 -11.35 6.31
CA THR A 358 19.70 -9.92 6.58
C THR A 358 18.87 -9.64 7.84
N ALA A 359 18.12 -10.62 8.37
CA ALA A 359 17.42 -10.47 9.65
C ALA A 359 18.40 -10.50 10.82
N VAL A 360 19.45 -11.34 10.75
CA VAL A 360 20.55 -11.33 11.73
C VAL A 360 21.30 -10.00 11.66
N PHE A 361 21.61 -9.56 10.42
CA PHE A 361 22.30 -8.30 10.19
C PHE A 361 21.48 -7.09 10.69
N ALA A 362 20.15 -7.10 10.53
CA ALA A 362 19.27 -6.06 11.09
C ALA A 362 19.34 -5.98 12.62
N GLY A 363 19.45 -7.13 13.30
CA GLY A 363 19.63 -7.17 14.76
C GLY A 363 20.93 -6.53 15.24
N GLU A 364 22.03 -6.73 14.51
CA GLU A 364 23.32 -6.11 14.79
C GLU A 364 23.33 -4.60 14.48
N ALA A 365 22.73 -4.21 13.37
CA ALA A 365 22.58 -2.80 12.96
C ALA A 365 21.77 -2.00 13.98
N ALA A 366 20.68 -2.56 14.50
CA ALA A 366 19.82 -1.92 15.50
C ALA A 366 20.58 -1.57 16.79
N GLN A 367 21.54 -2.41 17.22
CA GLN A 367 22.39 -2.15 18.37
C GLN A 367 23.29 -0.89 18.16
N ASN A 368 23.51 -0.51 16.91
CA ASN A 368 24.27 0.68 16.51
C ASN A 368 23.36 1.85 16.09
N GLY A 369 22.04 1.76 16.36
CA GLY A 369 21.09 2.81 16.06
C GLY A 369 20.73 2.92 14.56
N ILE A 370 20.95 1.85 13.78
CA ILE A 370 20.64 1.77 12.35
C ILE A 370 19.47 0.80 12.17
N GLU A 371 18.42 1.21 11.45
CA GLU A 371 17.31 0.35 11.09
C GLU A 371 17.12 0.28 9.57
N PHE A 372 16.86 -0.93 9.08
CA PHE A 372 16.45 -1.23 7.72
C PHE A 372 15.46 -2.41 7.69
N ASN A 373 14.86 -2.67 6.55
CA ASN A 373 13.94 -3.79 6.41
C ASN A 373 14.65 -5.03 5.86
N ALA A 374 14.71 -6.10 6.64
CA ALA A 374 15.14 -7.42 6.16
C ALA A 374 14.16 -7.97 5.12
N GLY A 375 14.70 -8.56 4.04
CA GLY A 375 13.92 -8.93 2.87
C GLY A 375 12.92 -10.07 3.08
N ALA A 376 13.12 -10.91 4.10
CA ALA A 376 12.20 -12.00 4.44
C ALA A 376 10.76 -11.51 4.69
N GLY A 377 10.58 -10.32 5.29
CA GLY A 377 9.25 -9.71 5.52
C GLY A 377 8.62 -9.06 4.29
N TRP A 378 9.35 -9.00 3.17
CA TRP A 378 8.95 -8.39 1.90
C TRP A 378 8.85 -9.42 0.78
N SER A 379 8.88 -10.69 1.12
CA SER A 379 8.89 -11.80 0.18
C SER A 379 7.82 -12.83 0.56
N VAL A 380 7.16 -13.41 -0.43
CA VAL A 380 6.18 -14.49 -0.23
C VAL A 380 6.84 -15.72 0.38
N ASP A 381 8.02 -16.08 -0.14
CA ASP A 381 8.90 -17.06 0.50
C ASP A 381 9.96 -16.33 1.34
N PRO A 382 9.87 -16.37 2.69
CA PRO A 382 10.86 -15.75 3.55
C PRO A 382 12.29 -16.25 3.34
N LYS A 383 12.46 -17.50 2.88
CA LYS A 383 13.79 -18.06 2.60
C LYS A 383 14.42 -17.44 1.38
N TRP A 384 13.61 -17.23 0.32
CA TRP A 384 14.05 -16.50 -0.87
C TRP A 384 14.45 -15.06 -0.55
N GLY A 385 13.72 -14.43 0.39
CA GLY A 385 14.00 -13.07 0.86
C GLY A 385 15.12 -12.94 1.90
N ALA A 386 15.64 -14.03 2.44
CA ALA A 386 16.54 -13.99 3.60
C ALA A 386 17.83 -13.19 3.37
N ASN A 387 18.40 -13.26 2.15
CA ASN A 387 19.60 -12.52 1.76
C ASN A 387 19.32 -11.17 1.08
N LYS A 388 18.14 -10.63 1.26
CA LYS A 388 17.72 -9.37 0.63
C LYS A 388 17.44 -8.28 1.66
N MET A 389 17.55 -7.02 1.25
CA MET A 389 17.39 -5.86 2.13
C MET A 389 16.68 -4.74 1.38
N ARG A 390 15.71 -4.10 2.02
CA ARG A 390 15.12 -2.86 1.53
C ARG A 390 15.63 -1.68 2.34
N LEU A 391 16.16 -0.68 1.65
CA LEU A 391 16.50 0.62 2.21
C LEU A 391 15.52 1.68 1.73
N CYS A 392 15.03 2.52 2.63
CA CYS A 392 14.27 3.73 2.29
C CYS A 392 15.22 4.92 2.27
N PHE A 393 15.37 5.56 1.10
CA PHE A 393 16.16 6.79 0.97
C PHE A 393 15.30 8.06 1.04
N GLY A 394 13.97 7.93 1.06
CA GLY A 394 13.08 9.09 1.09
C GLY A 394 13.13 9.85 2.40
N ASN A 395 13.22 9.15 3.54
CA ASN A 395 13.18 9.74 4.87
C ASN A 395 14.50 10.33 5.36
N PRO A 396 15.69 9.71 5.19
CA PRO A 396 16.95 10.28 5.63
C PRO A 396 17.23 11.66 5.01
N THR A 397 17.78 12.57 5.79
CA THR A 397 18.16 13.94 5.37
C THR A 397 19.52 13.95 4.72
#